data_728c615d970f075b7347ad24e01ae9e5
#
_entry.id   728c615d970f075b7347ad24e01ae9e5
#
_cell.length_a   1.000
_cell.length_b   1.000
_cell.length_c   1.000
_cell.angle_alpha   90.00
_cell.angle_beta   90.00
_cell.angle_gamma   90.00
#
_symmetry.space_group_name_H-M   'P 1'
#
loop_
_entity.id
_entity.type
_entity.pdbx_description
1 polymer ?
#
loop_
_entity_poly.entity_id
_entity_poly.type
_entity_poly.pdbx_seq_one_letter_code
_entity_poly.pdbx_strand_id
1 'polypeptide(L)'
;MHSTSSIFATPLNVRLLLALACTLHFVLGASLGLSVDEAHYALYAVHPDWSYFDHPPLVGWAQWPLVALDAPAWVLRLVPELLWLGTAVLVYGLSERLAPRQNGQAGFWAVLALSLAPLLHVLGIGLLPDTLLTFFTVLVIRLTLELLNPQSVKRPGPWLLLGMTLGLAGLSKYTAILAVPGVAVCLLATHGWRVLGNRWLWAALALSLLLVTPVVYWNHANHWISFTYQAKHGSGGGWQTVHVLQFLVVQFLVYGPLLLWGLAGARQSVSSKAGAMLMFFAVPFALLAVLSGGGTSLPHWTAPAWVALAPFAGVGLARAWNQGRRWVIASTAVAQALLCALALGLMLTGGYPLMTNTTGQGNGAAPSNPFADLHGWAQAGDLARVLAAQQGLTSVSVQNWTLASRLGWYARPLPVHVLEDRFDQFDLWAGDLPAGASTLLVDWSQLGYTVPLGEHGFTDCKLLQAQDVQRMGRVNSSFRFYACHGWSGQPQPRLAGAS
;
A
#
# COMPACT_ATOMS: atom_id res chain seq x y z
N MET A 1 -17.14 11.93 30.54
CA MET A 1 -17.53 12.49 29.25
C MET A 1 -16.46 12.15 28.23
N HIS A 2 -16.73 11.23 27.30
CA HIS A 2 -15.79 10.87 26.25
C HIS A 2 -15.96 11.86 25.11
N SER A 3 -15.04 12.82 25.00
CA SER A 3 -14.92 13.62 23.79
C SER A 3 -14.56 12.70 22.64
N THR A 4 -15.51 12.43 21.76
CA THR A 4 -15.22 11.93 20.43
C THR A 4 -14.34 12.97 19.76
N SER A 5 -13.09 12.61 19.46
CA SER A 5 -12.18 13.48 18.69
C SER A 5 -12.73 13.61 17.27
N SER A 6 -13.61 14.59 17.06
CA SER A 6 -14.03 15.00 15.74
C SER A 6 -12.99 15.95 15.14
N ILE A 7 -12.86 16.00 13.84
CA ILE A 7 -12.02 16.97 13.11
C ILE A 7 -12.29 18.41 13.59
N PHE A 8 -13.54 18.73 13.93
CA PHE A 8 -13.97 20.04 14.41
C PHE A 8 -13.45 20.38 15.82
N ALA A 9 -13.02 19.38 16.60
CA ALA A 9 -12.43 19.59 17.94
C ALA A 9 -10.90 19.75 17.90
N THR A 10 -10.25 19.62 16.71
CA THR A 10 -8.81 19.82 16.58
C THR A 10 -8.44 21.31 16.49
N PRO A 11 -7.28 21.75 17.02
CA PRO A 11 -6.78 23.11 16.89
C PRO A 11 -6.65 23.57 15.43
N LEU A 12 -6.73 24.89 15.20
CA LEU A 12 -6.69 25.44 13.84
C LEU A 12 -5.42 25.04 13.06
N ASN A 13 -4.27 25.06 13.72
CA ASN A 13 -2.99 24.66 13.09
C ASN A 13 -2.99 23.19 12.61
N VAL A 14 -3.62 22.29 13.36
CA VAL A 14 -3.76 20.88 12.93
C VAL A 14 -4.71 20.79 11.74
N ARG A 15 -5.84 21.51 11.78
CA ARG A 15 -6.79 21.56 10.64
C ARG A 15 -6.15 22.10 9.37
N LEU A 16 -5.34 23.14 9.47
CA LEU A 16 -4.61 23.70 8.33
C LEU A 16 -3.57 22.71 7.78
N LEU A 17 -2.86 22.00 8.65
CA LEU A 17 -1.92 20.96 8.25
C LEU A 17 -2.61 19.81 7.51
N LEU A 18 -3.73 19.33 8.04
CA LEU A 18 -4.54 18.30 7.38
C LEU A 18 -5.09 18.77 6.04
N ALA A 19 -5.64 20.00 5.99
CA ALA A 19 -6.14 20.57 4.74
C ALA A 19 -5.06 20.70 3.67
N LEU A 20 -3.84 21.12 4.07
CA LEU A 20 -2.70 21.21 3.16
C LEU A 20 -2.32 19.82 2.62
N ALA A 21 -2.25 18.80 3.48
CA ALA A 21 -1.94 17.43 3.04
C ALA A 21 -3.02 16.87 2.11
N CYS A 22 -4.30 17.03 2.45
CA CYS A 22 -5.42 16.62 1.60
C CYS A 22 -5.44 17.33 0.24
N THR A 23 -5.16 18.64 0.22
CA THR A 23 -5.04 19.39 -1.05
C THR A 23 -3.88 18.86 -1.90
N LEU A 24 -2.75 18.56 -1.27
CA LEU A 24 -1.59 17.97 -1.95
C LEU A 24 -1.93 16.60 -2.55
N HIS A 25 -2.57 15.71 -1.78
CA HIS A 25 -3.00 14.40 -2.25
C HIS A 25 -3.99 14.52 -3.42
N PHE A 26 -4.96 15.42 -3.32
CA PHE A 26 -5.93 15.65 -4.39
C PHE A 26 -5.27 16.13 -5.68
N VAL A 27 -4.38 17.13 -5.59
CA VAL A 27 -3.66 17.67 -6.77
C VAL A 27 -2.80 16.59 -7.42
N LEU A 28 -2.04 15.83 -6.63
CA LEU A 28 -1.23 14.73 -7.14
C LEU A 28 -2.12 13.63 -7.72
N GLY A 29 -3.15 13.23 -6.98
CA GLY A 29 -4.08 12.20 -7.39
C GLY A 29 -4.84 12.51 -8.68
N ALA A 30 -5.17 13.79 -8.91
CA ALA A 30 -5.81 14.22 -10.16
C ALA A 30 -4.83 14.33 -11.34
N SER A 31 -3.51 14.44 -11.07
CA SER A 31 -2.48 14.68 -12.07
C SER A 31 -1.77 13.41 -12.54
N LEU A 32 -1.86 12.32 -11.78
CA LEU A 32 -1.13 11.07 -12.00
C LEU A 32 -2.07 9.94 -12.42
N GLY A 33 -1.59 9.06 -13.30
CA GLY A 33 -2.24 7.77 -13.58
C GLY A 33 -2.18 6.85 -12.36
N LEU A 34 -2.98 5.77 -12.38
CA LEU A 34 -2.88 4.73 -11.36
C LEU A 34 -1.53 4.02 -11.49
N SER A 35 -0.87 3.82 -10.35
CA SER A 35 0.30 2.94 -10.26
C SER A 35 -0.09 1.48 -10.56
N VAL A 36 0.90 0.60 -10.69
CA VAL A 36 0.64 -0.83 -10.91
C VAL A 36 -0.28 -1.41 -9.85
N ASP A 37 0.01 -1.14 -8.57
CA ASP A 37 -0.77 -1.66 -7.45
C ASP A 37 -2.17 -1.07 -7.41
N GLU A 38 -2.33 0.26 -7.60
CA GLU A 38 -3.65 0.88 -7.64
C GLU A 38 -4.53 0.30 -8.75
N ALA A 39 -3.98 0.13 -9.95
CA ALA A 39 -4.69 -0.45 -11.08
C ALA A 39 -5.06 -1.91 -10.82
N HIS A 40 -4.14 -2.69 -10.23
CA HIS A 40 -4.38 -4.07 -9.85
C HIS A 40 -5.54 -4.20 -8.85
N TYR A 41 -5.53 -3.40 -7.79
CA TYR A 41 -6.59 -3.44 -6.77
C TYR A 41 -7.89 -2.78 -7.24
N ALA A 42 -7.85 -1.88 -8.22
CA ALA A 42 -9.07 -1.40 -8.88
C ALA A 42 -9.73 -2.50 -9.73
N LEU A 43 -8.94 -3.41 -10.33
CA LEU A 43 -9.47 -4.59 -11.01
C LEU A 43 -10.13 -5.59 -10.07
N TYR A 44 -9.74 -5.66 -8.78
CA TYR A 44 -10.49 -6.43 -7.78
C TYR A 44 -11.93 -5.93 -7.64
N ALA A 45 -12.14 -4.62 -7.77
CA ALA A 45 -13.48 -4.04 -7.75
C ALA A 45 -14.25 -4.26 -9.07
N VAL A 46 -13.56 -4.45 -10.21
CA VAL A 46 -14.16 -4.86 -11.48
C VAL A 46 -14.60 -6.33 -11.41
N HIS A 47 -13.83 -7.18 -10.74
CA HIS A 47 -14.06 -8.62 -10.58
C HIS A 47 -14.25 -8.97 -9.09
N PRO A 48 -15.37 -8.57 -8.46
CA PRO A 48 -15.55 -8.77 -7.01
C PRO A 48 -15.62 -10.25 -6.66
N ASP A 49 -14.77 -10.66 -5.69
CA ASP A 49 -14.69 -12.01 -5.19
C ASP A 49 -14.45 -12.00 -3.66
N TRP A 50 -14.45 -13.18 -3.03
CA TRP A 50 -14.25 -13.37 -1.60
C TRP A 50 -12.79 -13.29 -1.15
N SER A 51 -11.85 -13.49 -2.06
CA SER A 51 -10.40 -13.24 -1.91
C SER A 51 -9.76 -13.25 -3.29
N TYR A 52 -8.45 -13.04 -3.36
CA TYR A 52 -7.68 -13.00 -4.60
C TYR A 52 -6.34 -13.73 -4.42
N PHE A 53 -5.62 -13.91 -5.51
CA PHE A 53 -4.34 -14.63 -5.55
C PHE A 53 -3.33 -14.15 -4.50
N ASP A 54 -3.17 -12.85 -4.34
CA ASP A 54 -2.14 -12.24 -3.50
C ASP A 54 -2.68 -11.51 -2.25
N HIS A 55 -3.95 -11.08 -2.24
CA HIS A 55 -4.51 -10.30 -1.12
C HIS A 55 -5.97 -10.64 -0.78
N PRO A 56 -6.40 -10.38 0.49
CA PRO A 56 -7.79 -10.40 0.89
C PRO A 56 -8.63 -9.33 0.17
N PRO A 57 -9.97 -9.42 0.21
CA PRO A 57 -10.85 -8.71 -0.73
C PRO A 57 -11.15 -7.24 -0.40
N LEU A 58 -10.87 -6.76 0.81
CA LEU A 58 -11.40 -5.47 1.27
C LEU A 58 -10.90 -4.28 0.44
N VAL A 59 -9.71 -4.37 -0.15
CA VAL A 59 -9.16 -3.34 -1.03
C VAL A 59 -10.02 -3.17 -2.30
N GLY A 60 -10.52 -4.26 -2.86
CA GLY A 60 -11.49 -4.24 -3.97
C GLY A 60 -12.87 -3.79 -3.52
N TRP A 61 -13.39 -4.37 -2.42
CA TRP A 61 -14.73 -4.02 -1.91
C TRP A 61 -14.86 -2.55 -1.54
N ALA A 62 -13.79 -1.93 -1.01
CA ALA A 62 -13.79 -0.51 -0.66
C ALA A 62 -13.94 0.42 -1.88
N GLN A 63 -13.51 -0.02 -3.05
CA GLN A 63 -13.61 0.73 -4.30
C GLN A 63 -14.83 0.32 -5.15
N TRP A 64 -15.40 -0.85 -4.89
CA TRP A 64 -16.47 -1.42 -5.71
C TRP A 64 -17.62 -0.46 -6.00
N PRO A 65 -18.17 0.32 -5.04
CA PRO A 65 -19.28 1.25 -5.35
C PRO A 65 -18.88 2.32 -6.36
N LEU A 66 -17.63 2.80 -6.31
CA LEU A 66 -17.13 3.82 -7.22
C LEU A 66 -16.89 3.23 -8.62
N VAL A 67 -16.32 2.02 -8.68
CA VAL A 67 -16.08 1.30 -9.94
C VAL A 67 -17.40 0.93 -10.60
N ALA A 68 -18.41 0.48 -9.85
CA ALA A 68 -19.74 0.16 -10.36
C ALA A 68 -20.48 1.39 -10.92
N LEU A 69 -20.08 2.60 -10.53
CA LEU A 69 -20.61 3.87 -11.04
C LEU A 69 -19.74 4.46 -12.17
N ASP A 70 -18.79 3.68 -12.72
CA ASP A 70 -17.82 4.14 -13.74
C ASP A 70 -17.07 5.42 -13.33
N ALA A 71 -16.81 5.59 -12.04
CA ALA A 71 -16.10 6.75 -11.54
C ALA A 71 -14.68 6.85 -12.13
N PRO A 72 -14.22 8.06 -12.51
CA PRO A 72 -12.89 8.23 -13.04
C PRO A 72 -11.81 7.91 -11.98
N ALA A 73 -10.61 7.53 -12.43
CA ALA A 73 -9.52 7.06 -11.57
C ALA A 73 -9.20 7.98 -10.38
N TRP A 74 -9.28 9.31 -10.56
CA TRP A 74 -9.04 10.26 -9.47
C TRP A 74 -10.08 10.19 -8.35
N VAL A 75 -11.33 9.75 -8.63
CA VAL A 75 -12.38 9.58 -7.61
C VAL A 75 -12.10 8.37 -6.74
N LEU A 76 -11.49 7.30 -7.27
CA LEU A 76 -11.09 6.14 -6.47
C LEU A 76 -10.13 6.53 -5.35
N ARG A 77 -9.33 7.57 -5.58
CA ARG A 77 -8.36 8.10 -4.61
C ARG A 77 -8.99 8.84 -3.41
N LEU A 78 -10.29 9.10 -3.45
CA LEU A 78 -11.01 9.58 -2.26
C LEU A 78 -11.05 8.53 -1.15
N VAL A 79 -11.00 7.23 -1.47
CA VAL A 79 -10.99 6.17 -0.45
C VAL A 79 -9.71 6.22 0.40
N PRO A 80 -8.50 6.15 -0.17
CA PRO A 80 -7.28 6.26 0.61
C PRO A 80 -7.14 7.62 1.31
N GLU A 81 -7.61 8.71 0.69
CA GLU A 81 -7.62 10.03 1.32
C GLU A 81 -8.43 10.06 2.63
N LEU A 82 -9.63 9.50 2.61
CA LEU A 82 -10.49 9.43 3.81
C LEU A 82 -9.87 8.53 4.89
N LEU A 83 -9.22 7.42 4.50
CA LEU A 83 -8.51 6.54 5.42
C LEU A 83 -7.28 7.23 6.03
N TRP A 84 -6.52 7.97 5.23
CA TRP A 84 -5.37 8.75 5.70
C TRP A 84 -5.81 9.83 6.68
N LEU A 85 -6.84 10.60 6.35
CA LEU A 85 -7.41 11.64 7.22
C LEU A 85 -7.91 11.04 8.53
N GLY A 86 -8.65 9.92 8.46
CA GLY A 86 -9.10 9.17 9.64
C GLY A 86 -7.94 8.69 10.51
N THR A 87 -6.87 8.18 9.88
CA THR A 87 -5.63 7.78 10.57
C THR A 87 -4.99 8.95 11.30
N ALA A 88 -4.83 10.10 10.64
CA ALA A 88 -4.23 11.29 11.23
C ALA A 88 -5.04 11.83 12.42
N VAL A 89 -6.38 11.84 12.32
CA VAL A 89 -7.28 12.24 13.42
C VAL A 89 -7.19 11.27 14.60
N LEU A 90 -7.14 9.97 14.34
CA LEU A 90 -6.97 8.96 15.39
C LEU A 90 -5.60 9.10 16.08
N VAL A 91 -4.53 9.30 15.32
CA VAL A 91 -3.17 9.52 15.84
C VAL A 91 -3.12 10.79 16.68
N TYR A 92 -3.73 11.89 16.22
CA TYR A 92 -3.88 13.11 17.02
C TYR A 92 -4.51 12.80 18.39
N GLY A 93 -5.68 12.17 18.39
CA GLY A 93 -6.42 11.85 19.62
C GLY A 93 -5.69 10.89 20.56
N LEU A 94 -4.95 9.92 19.99
CA LEU A 94 -4.10 9.01 20.77
C LEU A 94 -2.94 9.75 21.43
N SER A 95 -2.28 10.65 20.70
CA SER A 95 -1.14 11.43 21.19
C SER A 95 -1.57 12.32 22.36
N GLU A 96 -2.72 13.00 22.26
CA GLU A 96 -3.27 13.82 23.35
C GLU A 96 -3.63 13.00 24.60
N ARG A 97 -4.11 11.77 24.43
CA ARG A 97 -4.39 10.88 25.56
C ARG A 97 -3.12 10.39 26.28
N LEU A 98 -2.03 10.22 25.54
CA LEU A 98 -0.73 9.83 26.09
C LEU A 98 -0.04 11.00 26.83
N ALA A 99 -0.37 12.25 26.48
CA ALA A 99 0.22 13.45 27.05
C ALA A 99 -0.82 14.56 27.34
N PRO A 100 -1.81 14.32 28.21
CA PRO A 100 -2.94 15.24 28.41
C PRO A 100 -2.54 16.62 28.95
N ARG A 101 -1.33 16.75 29.52
CA ARG A 101 -0.79 18.02 30.03
C ARG A 101 -0.14 18.91 28.97
N GLN A 102 -0.06 18.45 27.70
CA GLN A 102 0.62 19.18 26.62
C GLN A 102 -0.34 20.01 25.75
N ASN A 103 -1.64 20.08 26.09
CA ASN A 103 -2.65 20.99 25.55
C ASN A 103 -2.62 21.08 23.97
N GLY A 104 -2.73 19.96 23.26
CA GLY A 104 -2.76 19.90 21.79
C GLY A 104 -1.40 19.87 21.12
N GLN A 105 -0.30 20.08 21.84
CA GLN A 105 1.05 20.06 21.22
C GLN A 105 1.47 18.67 20.80
N ALA A 106 1.19 17.63 21.59
CA ALA A 106 1.57 16.27 21.25
C ALA A 106 0.85 15.79 19.98
N GLY A 107 -0.45 16.07 19.87
CA GLY A 107 -1.23 15.78 18.67
C GLY A 107 -0.71 16.50 17.43
N PHE A 108 -0.41 17.79 17.53
CA PHE A 108 0.17 18.56 16.43
C PHE A 108 1.48 17.94 15.91
N TRP A 109 2.41 17.63 16.81
CA TRP A 109 3.71 17.05 16.44
C TRP A 109 3.55 15.65 15.85
N ALA A 110 2.59 14.86 16.34
CA ALA A 110 2.32 13.54 15.77
C ALA A 110 1.80 13.64 14.34
N VAL A 111 0.81 14.53 14.08
CA VAL A 111 0.28 14.75 12.73
C VAL A 111 1.33 15.36 11.81
N LEU A 112 2.17 16.28 12.30
CA LEU A 112 3.28 16.82 11.50
C LEU A 112 4.28 15.74 11.11
N ALA A 113 4.64 14.84 12.05
CA ALA A 113 5.55 13.73 11.74
C ALA A 113 4.98 12.77 10.68
N LEU A 114 3.66 12.51 10.72
CA LEU A 114 2.97 11.75 9.66
C LEU A 114 2.99 12.50 8.32
N SER A 115 2.65 13.81 8.35
CA SER A 115 2.56 14.65 7.14
C SER A 115 3.92 14.98 6.52
N LEU A 116 5.03 14.61 7.13
CA LEU A 116 6.37 14.76 6.58
C LEU A 116 7.00 13.41 6.20
N ALA A 117 6.27 12.31 6.30
CA ALA A 117 6.73 10.99 5.89
C ALA A 117 6.33 10.72 4.43
N PRO A 118 7.28 10.71 3.47
CA PRO A 118 6.98 10.58 2.03
C PRO A 118 6.05 9.41 1.69
N LEU A 119 6.30 8.25 2.27
CA LEU A 119 5.52 7.05 1.95
C LEU A 119 4.07 7.11 2.47
N LEU A 120 3.82 7.86 3.54
CA LEU A 120 2.45 8.02 4.05
C LEU A 120 1.61 8.92 3.14
N HIS A 121 2.22 9.80 2.33
CA HIS A 121 1.53 10.50 1.25
C HIS A 121 1.17 9.54 0.11
N VAL A 122 2.07 8.63 -0.27
CA VAL A 122 1.77 7.61 -1.29
C VAL A 122 0.56 6.77 -0.87
N LEU A 123 0.50 6.34 0.42
CA LEU A 123 -0.64 5.62 0.96
C LEU A 123 -1.91 6.49 1.14
N GLY A 124 -1.77 7.80 1.21
CA GLY A 124 -2.90 8.74 1.22
C GLY A 124 -3.47 9.00 -0.19
N ILE A 125 -2.64 8.86 -1.23
CA ILE A 125 -3.04 9.03 -2.63
C ILE A 125 -3.55 7.71 -3.21
N GLY A 126 -2.78 6.62 -3.07
CA GLY A 126 -3.06 5.31 -3.64
C GLY A 126 -3.70 4.36 -2.65
N LEU A 127 -4.76 3.66 -3.05
CA LEU A 127 -5.36 2.62 -2.22
C LEU A 127 -4.61 1.30 -2.39
N LEU A 128 -3.85 0.97 -1.36
CA LEU A 128 -3.20 -0.33 -1.19
C LEU A 128 -3.85 -1.08 0.00
N PRO A 129 -3.70 -2.40 0.10
CA PRO A 129 -4.06 -3.17 1.30
C PRO A 129 -3.44 -2.58 2.57
N ASP A 130 -2.23 -2.02 2.47
CA ASP A 130 -1.50 -1.36 3.55
C ASP A 130 -2.17 -0.06 4.02
N THR A 131 -2.85 0.67 3.14
CA THR A 131 -3.61 1.88 3.50
C THR A 131 -4.74 1.53 4.47
N LEU A 132 -5.53 0.51 4.13
CA LEU A 132 -6.59 -0.03 4.98
C LEU A 132 -6.04 -0.59 6.29
N LEU A 133 -5.00 -1.43 6.20
CA LEU A 133 -4.38 -2.04 7.36
C LEU A 133 -3.83 -1.00 8.33
N THR A 134 -3.22 0.07 7.82
CA THR A 134 -2.69 1.18 8.63
C THR A 134 -3.81 1.87 9.41
N PHE A 135 -4.91 2.20 8.77
CA PHE A 135 -6.09 2.78 9.43
C PHE A 135 -6.64 1.84 10.51
N PHE A 136 -6.89 0.57 10.19
CA PHE A 136 -7.42 -0.39 11.15
C PHE A 136 -6.43 -0.68 12.28
N THR A 137 -5.13 -0.69 12.04
CA THR A 137 -4.12 -0.85 13.11
C THR A 137 -4.22 0.28 14.13
N VAL A 138 -4.35 1.54 13.69
CA VAL A 138 -4.51 2.68 14.63
C VAL A 138 -5.82 2.57 15.38
N LEU A 139 -6.88 2.11 14.75
CA LEU A 139 -8.16 1.89 15.42
C LEU A 139 -8.08 0.73 16.44
N VAL A 140 -7.37 -0.36 16.11
CA VAL A 140 -7.05 -1.45 17.06
C VAL A 140 -6.31 -0.91 18.28
N ILE A 141 -5.27 -0.08 18.07
CA ILE A 141 -4.52 0.56 19.17
C ILE A 141 -5.45 1.41 20.03
N ARG A 142 -6.31 2.19 19.41
CA ARG A 142 -7.30 3.06 20.09
C ARG A 142 -8.25 2.26 20.96
N LEU A 143 -8.80 1.15 20.44
CA LEU A 143 -9.72 0.28 21.14
C LEU A 143 -9.01 -0.53 22.24
N THR A 144 -7.79 -0.99 21.97
CA THR A 144 -6.96 -1.64 22.98
C THR A 144 -6.72 -0.70 24.15
N LEU A 145 -6.32 0.56 23.89
CA LEU A 145 -6.13 1.56 24.95
C LEU A 145 -7.41 1.81 25.77
N GLU A 146 -8.58 1.77 25.12
CA GLU A 146 -9.86 1.88 25.82
C GLU A 146 -10.12 0.68 26.74
N LEU A 147 -9.80 -0.53 26.27
CA LEU A 147 -9.95 -1.78 27.03
C LEU A 147 -8.97 -1.90 28.23
N LEU A 148 -7.93 -1.07 28.30
CA LEU A 148 -7.08 -0.99 29.50
C LEU A 148 -7.80 -0.36 30.70
N ASN A 149 -8.93 0.32 30.47
CA ASN A 149 -9.75 0.87 31.55
C ASN A 149 -10.59 -0.23 32.20
N PRO A 150 -10.56 -0.34 33.56
CA PRO A 150 -11.33 -1.37 34.30
C PRO A 150 -12.86 -1.32 34.09
N GLN A 151 -13.41 -0.20 33.68
CA GLN A 151 -14.84 -0.08 33.38
C GLN A 151 -15.16 -0.52 31.95
N SER A 152 -14.31 -0.18 30.99
CA SER A 152 -14.50 -0.50 29.57
C SER A 152 -14.33 -2.00 29.30
N VAL A 153 -13.38 -2.66 29.98
CA VAL A 153 -13.13 -4.10 29.84
C VAL A 153 -14.33 -4.96 30.21
N LYS A 154 -15.27 -4.44 31.02
CA LYS A 154 -16.50 -5.13 31.43
C LYS A 154 -17.64 -4.99 30.41
N ARG A 155 -17.54 -4.04 29.46
CA ARG A 155 -18.61 -3.72 28.49
C ARG A 155 -18.43 -4.48 27.19
N PRO A 156 -19.51 -4.94 26.52
CA PRO A 156 -19.41 -5.65 25.24
C PRO A 156 -18.92 -4.75 24.10
N GLY A 157 -19.36 -3.49 24.03
CA GLY A 157 -19.13 -2.61 22.89
C GLY A 157 -17.67 -2.48 22.47
N PRO A 158 -16.73 -2.09 23.36
CA PRO A 158 -15.32 -1.99 22.99
C PRO A 158 -14.70 -3.31 22.48
N TRP A 159 -15.12 -4.46 23.02
CA TRP A 159 -14.66 -5.77 22.57
C TRP A 159 -15.19 -6.12 21.18
N LEU A 160 -16.48 -5.93 20.94
CA LEU A 160 -17.09 -6.23 19.65
C LEU A 160 -16.53 -5.29 18.56
N LEU A 161 -16.29 -4.01 18.88
CA LEU A 161 -15.61 -3.09 17.98
C LEU A 161 -14.17 -3.52 17.72
N LEU A 162 -13.44 -4.03 18.71
CA LEU A 162 -12.09 -4.56 18.51
C LEU A 162 -12.13 -5.79 17.61
N GLY A 163 -13.05 -6.74 17.85
CA GLY A 163 -13.21 -7.93 17.02
C GLY A 163 -13.56 -7.59 15.57
N MET A 164 -14.49 -6.66 15.36
CA MET A 164 -14.86 -6.15 14.04
C MET A 164 -13.65 -5.49 13.34
N THR A 165 -12.91 -4.64 14.06
CA THR A 165 -11.74 -3.95 13.50
C THR A 165 -10.62 -4.92 13.14
N LEU A 166 -10.34 -5.93 13.97
CA LEU A 166 -9.37 -6.98 13.66
C LEU A 166 -9.81 -7.83 12.46
N GLY A 167 -11.10 -8.15 12.36
CA GLY A 167 -11.64 -8.85 11.20
C GLY A 167 -11.50 -8.05 9.91
N LEU A 168 -11.83 -6.75 9.92
CA LEU A 168 -11.65 -5.85 8.78
C LEU A 168 -10.17 -5.65 8.43
N ALA A 169 -9.29 -5.59 9.43
CA ALA A 169 -7.84 -5.61 9.20
C ALA A 169 -7.40 -6.90 8.50
N GLY A 170 -7.92 -8.07 8.94
CA GLY A 170 -7.67 -9.36 8.30
C GLY A 170 -8.18 -9.45 6.86
N LEU A 171 -9.33 -8.83 6.57
CA LEU A 171 -9.85 -8.68 5.21
C LEU A 171 -9.05 -7.68 4.36
N SER A 172 -8.20 -6.84 4.98
CA SER A 172 -7.34 -5.89 4.27
C SER A 172 -6.02 -6.54 3.84
N LYS A 173 -5.35 -7.22 4.77
CA LYS A 173 -4.03 -7.84 4.51
C LYS A 173 -3.73 -8.96 5.50
N TYR A 174 -3.08 -10.03 5.05
CA TYR A 174 -2.70 -11.18 5.91
C TYR A 174 -1.80 -10.78 7.09
N THR A 175 -0.96 -9.76 6.92
CA THR A 175 -0.07 -9.24 7.98
C THR A 175 -0.81 -8.54 9.13
N ALA A 176 -2.13 -8.37 9.06
CA ALA A 176 -2.97 -7.89 10.17
C ALA A 176 -2.80 -8.71 11.45
N ILE A 177 -2.46 -10.01 11.33
CA ILE A 177 -2.17 -10.88 12.46
C ILE A 177 -1.05 -10.33 13.38
N LEU A 178 -0.15 -9.52 12.83
CA LEU A 178 0.97 -8.92 13.57
C LEU A 178 0.54 -7.86 14.61
N ALA A 179 -0.71 -7.40 14.56
CA ALA A 179 -1.26 -6.53 15.59
C ALA A 179 -1.71 -7.31 16.85
N VAL A 180 -2.01 -8.62 16.71
CA VAL A 180 -2.54 -9.44 17.79
C VAL A 180 -1.60 -9.54 19.00
N PRO A 181 -0.27 -9.74 18.85
CA PRO A 181 0.66 -9.72 19.97
C PRO A 181 0.61 -8.40 20.75
N GLY A 182 0.47 -7.27 20.08
CA GLY A 182 0.31 -5.95 20.72
C GLY A 182 -0.94 -5.88 21.61
N VAL A 183 -2.08 -6.33 21.08
CA VAL A 183 -3.34 -6.42 21.86
C VAL A 183 -3.16 -7.34 23.06
N ALA A 184 -2.62 -8.55 22.87
CA ALA A 184 -2.45 -9.56 23.90
C ALA A 184 -1.54 -9.05 25.04
N VAL A 185 -0.37 -8.52 24.70
CA VAL A 185 0.58 -8.00 25.69
C VAL A 185 -0.01 -6.83 26.47
N CYS A 186 -0.71 -5.90 25.82
CA CYS A 186 -1.36 -4.77 26.50
C CYS A 186 -2.43 -5.24 27.49
N LEU A 187 -3.29 -6.17 27.10
CA LEU A 187 -4.38 -6.68 27.95
C LEU A 187 -3.83 -7.52 29.10
N LEU A 188 -2.87 -8.41 28.84
CA LEU A 188 -2.25 -9.26 29.88
C LEU A 188 -1.45 -8.43 30.87
N ALA A 189 -0.67 -7.45 30.42
CA ALA A 189 0.08 -6.54 31.30
C ALA A 189 -0.83 -5.69 32.20
N THR A 190 -2.09 -5.47 31.78
CA THR A 190 -3.04 -4.63 32.51
C THR A 190 -3.96 -5.41 33.44
N HIS A 191 -4.53 -6.50 32.93
CA HIS A 191 -5.57 -7.25 33.62
C HIS A 191 -5.09 -8.64 34.11
N GLY A 192 -3.84 -9.00 33.80
CA GLY A 192 -3.29 -10.34 34.07
C GLY A 192 -4.08 -11.42 33.31
N TRP A 193 -3.85 -12.67 33.69
CA TRP A 193 -4.49 -13.84 33.08
C TRP A 193 -6.03 -13.87 33.26
N ARG A 194 -6.56 -13.04 34.18
CA ARG A 194 -7.99 -12.91 34.40
C ARG A 194 -8.76 -12.42 33.17
N VAL A 195 -8.11 -11.72 32.26
CA VAL A 195 -8.74 -11.27 31.00
C VAL A 195 -9.19 -12.45 30.14
N LEU A 196 -8.56 -13.63 30.24
CA LEU A 196 -8.95 -14.83 29.51
C LEU A 196 -10.31 -15.40 29.96
N GLY A 197 -10.75 -15.08 31.19
CA GLY A 197 -12.10 -15.41 31.69
C GLY A 197 -13.18 -14.43 31.20
N ASN A 198 -12.84 -13.41 30.44
CA ASN A 198 -13.81 -12.44 29.92
C ASN A 198 -14.51 -12.97 28.68
N ARG A 199 -15.83 -13.24 28.78
CA ARG A 199 -16.64 -13.73 27.65
C ARG A 199 -16.59 -12.84 26.41
N TRP A 200 -16.41 -11.54 26.61
CA TRP A 200 -16.38 -10.57 25.51
C TRP A 200 -15.09 -10.62 24.70
N LEU A 201 -13.98 -11.05 25.29
CA LEU A 201 -12.75 -11.40 24.56
C LEU A 201 -13.04 -12.49 23.52
N TRP A 202 -13.70 -13.56 23.93
CA TRP A 202 -14.02 -14.68 23.06
C TRP A 202 -15.06 -14.31 22.00
N ALA A 203 -16.04 -13.46 22.35
CA ALA A 203 -16.97 -12.90 21.39
C ALA A 203 -16.28 -12.03 20.33
N ALA A 204 -15.29 -11.21 20.74
CA ALA A 204 -14.48 -10.42 19.81
C ALA A 204 -13.64 -11.32 18.89
N LEU A 205 -13.01 -12.36 19.42
CA LEU A 205 -12.28 -13.34 18.64
C LEU A 205 -13.18 -14.04 17.63
N ALA A 206 -14.33 -14.55 18.09
CA ALA A 206 -15.31 -15.21 17.21
C ALA A 206 -15.80 -14.29 16.09
N LEU A 207 -16.10 -13.02 16.40
CA LEU A 207 -16.49 -12.02 15.39
C LEU A 207 -15.37 -11.76 14.37
N SER A 208 -14.13 -11.63 14.84
CA SER A 208 -12.97 -11.43 13.96
C SER A 208 -12.78 -12.62 13.01
N LEU A 209 -12.86 -13.85 13.53
CA LEU A 209 -12.76 -15.08 12.74
C LEU A 209 -13.91 -15.21 11.75
N LEU A 210 -15.13 -14.90 12.17
CA LEU A 210 -16.31 -14.90 11.30
C LEU A 210 -16.14 -13.96 10.10
N LEU A 211 -15.60 -12.77 10.32
CA LEU A 211 -15.38 -11.77 9.25
C LEU A 211 -14.34 -12.24 8.23
N VAL A 212 -13.34 -13.03 8.62
CA VAL A 212 -12.31 -13.53 7.68
C VAL A 212 -12.69 -14.86 7.02
N THR A 213 -13.83 -15.48 7.38
CA THR A 213 -14.28 -16.74 6.76
C THR A 213 -14.37 -16.71 5.25
N PRO A 214 -14.79 -15.61 4.58
CA PRO A 214 -14.78 -15.55 3.12
C PRO A 214 -13.41 -15.84 2.50
N VAL A 215 -12.36 -15.28 3.10
CA VAL A 215 -10.96 -15.50 2.65
C VAL A 215 -10.55 -16.97 2.83
N VAL A 216 -10.90 -17.58 3.96
CA VAL A 216 -10.59 -18.99 4.22
C VAL A 216 -11.34 -19.89 3.25
N TYR A 217 -12.63 -19.63 3.01
CA TYR A 217 -13.46 -20.37 2.06
C TYR A 217 -12.88 -20.29 0.64
N TRP A 218 -12.57 -19.09 0.17
CA TRP A 218 -12.00 -18.87 -1.16
C TRP A 218 -10.66 -19.59 -1.32
N ASN A 219 -9.77 -19.49 -0.33
CA ASN A 219 -8.49 -20.19 -0.36
C ASN A 219 -8.63 -21.70 -0.37
N HIS A 220 -9.59 -22.26 0.40
CA HIS A 220 -9.89 -23.69 0.36
C HIS A 220 -10.35 -24.11 -1.05
N ALA A 221 -11.24 -23.33 -1.69
CA ALA A 221 -11.72 -23.62 -3.04
C ALA A 221 -10.62 -23.49 -4.11
N ASN A 222 -9.62 -22.64 -3.87
CA ASN A 222 -8.48 -22.37 -4.78
C ASN A 222 -7.16 -23.01 -4.29
N HIS A 223 -7.23 -24.19 -3.64
CA HIS A 223 -6.05 -24.98 -3.25
C HIS A 223 -5.01 -24.25 -2.39
N TRP A 224 -5.47 -23.32 -1.53
CA TRP A 224 -4.63 -22.54 -0.60
C TRP A 224 -3.57 -21.66 -1.30
N ILE A 225 -3.83 -21.29 -2.55
CA ILE A 225 -2.86 -20.63 -3.43
C ILE A 225 -2.32 -19.32 -2.84
N SER A 226 -3.20 -18.49 -2.23
CA SER A 226 -2.78 -17.20 -1.65
C SER A 226 -1.81 -17.40 -0.48
N PHE A 227 -2.10 -18.36 0.41
CA PHE A 227 -1.22 -18.62 1.56
C PHE A 227 0.11 -19.21 1.13
N THR A 228 0.10 -20.10 0.13
CA THR A 228 1.32 -20.67 -0.47
C THR A 228 2.16 -19.58 -1.14
N TYR A 229 1.52 -18.69 -1.89
CA TYR A 229 2.17 -17.54 -2.52
C TYR A 229 2.79 -16.62 -1.47
N GLN A 230 2.03 -16.20 -0.45
CA GLN A 230 2.52 -15.29 0.59
C GLN A 230 3.69 -15.88 1.40
N ALA A 231 3.64 -17.18 1.69
CA ALA A 231 4.74 -17.86 2.39
C ALA A 231 6.03 -17.83 1.57
N LYS A 232 5.96 -18.11 0.25
CA LYS A 232 7.10 -18.06 -0.65
C LYS A 232 7.59 -16.64 -0.91
N HIS A 233 6.67 -15.72 -1.16
CA HIS A 233 6.98 -14.31 -1.44
C HIS A 233 7.58 -13.61 -0.21
N GLY A 234 7.07 -13.86 0.98
CA GLY A 234 7.59 -13.28 2.23
C GLY A 234 8.97 -13.78 2.63
N SER A 235 9.33 -15.04 2.28
CA SER A 235 10.65 -15.59 2.60
C SER A 235 11.75 -15.10 1.64
N GLY A 236 11.40 -14.74 0.40
CA GLY A 236 12.35 -14.28 -0.60
C GLY A 236 13.41 -15.30 -0.99
N GLY A 237 14.55 -14.80 -1.42
CA GLY A 237 15.73 -15.59 -1.81
C GLY A 237 16.64 -15.92 -0.64
N GLY A 238 17.94 -16.17 -0.94
CA GLY A 238 18.97 -16.40 0.09
C GLY A 238 19.13 -15.18 1.01
N TRP A 239 19.09 -15.41 2.32
CA TRP A 239 19.15 -14.33 3.31
C TRP A 239 20.52 -13.63 3.30
N GLN A 240 20.53 -12.29 3.23
CA GLN A 240 21.74 -11.46 3.18
C GLN A 240 21.59 -10.24 4.09
N THR A 241 22.63 -9.96 4.87
CA THR A 241 22.67 -8.78 5.77
C THR A 241 22.57 -7.45 5.00
N VAL A 242 23.09 -7.41 3.78
CA VAL A 242 23.04 -6.21 2.95
C VAL A 242 21.60 -5.78 2.62
N HIS A 243 20.71 -6.73 2.37
CA HIS A 243 19.29 -6.44 2.16
C HIS A 243 18.62 -5.84 3.40
N VAL A 244 18.98 -6.34 4.60
CA VAL A 244 18.50 -5.76 5.87
C VAL A 244 18.99 -4.32 6.04
N LEU A 245 20.25 -4.05 5.74
CA LEU A 245 20.81 -2.69 5.82
C LEU A 245 20.14 -1.75 4.81
N GLN A 246 19.94 -2.21 3.58
CA GLN A 246 19.19 -1.45 2.55
C GLN A 246 17.77 -1.15 3.01
N PHE A 247 17.07 -2.16 3.54
CA PHE A 247 15.74 -1.99 4.11
C PHE A 247 15.74 -0.90 5.19
N LEU A 248 16.65 -0.96 6.19
CA LEU A 248 16.71 0.03 7.27
C LEU A 248 16.97 1.45 6.75
N VAL A 249 17.85 1.61 5.77
CA VAL A 249 18.13 2.91 5.13
C VAL A 249 16.87 3.43 4.42
N VAL A 250 16.20 2.58 3.64
CA VAL A 250 14.98 2.95 2.95
C VAL A 250 13.88 3.34 3.96
N GLN A 251 13.68 2.54 5.03
CA GLN A 251 12.73 2.87 6.10
C GLN A 251 12.99 4.25 6.69
N PHE A 252 14.26 4.56 6.98
CA PHE A 252 14.65 5.87 7.50
C PHE A 252 14.33 7.01 6.53
N LEU A 253 14.56 6.81 5.24
CA LEU A 253 14.29 7.83 4.21
C LEU A 253 12.80 8.05 3.99
N VAL A 254 11.99 6.98 3.93
CA VAL A 254 10.58 7.09 3.53
C VAL A 254 9.62 7.41 4.69
N TYR A 255 10.01 7.12 5.94
CA TYR A 255 9.22 7.49 7.13
C TYR A 255 9.84 8.65 7.93
N GLY A 256 11.14 8.82 7.80
CA GLY A 256 11.89 9.92 8.36
C GLY A 256 12.20 9.83 9.85
N PRO A 257 13.15 10.65 10.32
CA PRO A 257 13.62 10.63 11.69
C PRO A 257 12.62 11.18 12.71
N LEU A 258 11.62 11.98 12.29
CA LEU A 258 10.63 12.55 13.23
C LEU A 258 9.81 11.45 13.92
N LEU A 259 9.44 10.40 13.22
CA LEU A 259 8.71 9.27 13.84
C LEU A 259 9.56 8.50 14.84
N LEU A 260 10.88 8.45 14.69
CA LEU A 260 11.78 7.79 15.65
C LEU A 260 11.77 8.45 17.05
N TRP A 261 11.38 9.71 17.17
CA TRP A 261 11.16 10.33 18.47
C TRP A 261 10.10 9.59 19.30
N GLY A 262 9.30 8.74 18.67
CA GLY A 262 8.35 7.86 19.34
C GLY A 262 8.99 6.90 20.34
N LEU A 263 10.21 6.44 20.07
CA LEU A 263 10.96 5.57 21.01
C LEU A 263 11.31 6.33 22.30
N ALA A 264 11.70 7.60 22.20
CA ALA A 264 11.92 8.45 23.36
C ALA A 264 10.59 8.84 24.04
N GLY A 265 9.57 9.15 23.25
CA GLY A 265 8.23 9.51 23.75
C GLY A 265 7.56 8.40 24.55
N ALA A 266 7.72 7.14 24.12
CA ALA A 266 7.19 6.00 24.83
C ALA A 266 7.80 5.82 26.24
N ARG A 267 9.12 6.06 26.37
CA ARG A 267 9.79 6.04 27.67
C ARG A 267 9.33 7.17 28.60
N GLN A 268 8.82 8.25 28.03
CA GLN A 268 8.44 9.49 28.73
C GLN A 268 6.93 9.61 28.94
N SER A 269 6.15 8.68 28.40
CA SER A 269 4.71 8.65 28.53
C SER A 269 4.30 8.44 29.99
N VAL A 270 3.24 9.12 30.43
CA VAL A 270 2.69 9.03 31.79
C VAL A 270 2.12 7.61 32.06
N SER A 271 1.80 6.86 31.04
CA SER A 271 1.28 5.50 31.17
C SER A 271 2.40 4.50 31.40
N SER A 272 2.38 3.81 32.54
CA SER A 272 3.26 2.65 32.82
C SER A 272 3.10 1.52 31.78
N LYS A 273 2.08 1.60 30.94
CA LYS A 273 1.71 0.61 29.90
C LYS A 273 2.17 1.00 28.50
N ALA A 274 2.80 2.17 28.36
CA ALA A 274 3.31 2.65 27.07
C ALA A 274 4.32 1.66 26.45
N GLY A 275 5.12 0.98 27.28
CA GLY A 275 6.04 -0.07 26.84
C GLY A 275 5.32 -1.24 26.16
N ALA A 276 4.15 -1.65 26.69
CA ALA A 276 3.34 -2.70 26.08
C ALA A 276 2.78 -2.27 24.70
N MET A 277 2.38 -1.00 24.57
CA MET A 277 1.88 -0.48 23.28
C MET A 277 2.96 -0.39 22.20
N LEU A 278 4.25 -0.33 22.57
CA LEU A 278 5.34 -0.41 21.60
C LEU A 278 5.37 -1.74 20.84
N MET A 279 4.69 -2.79 21.33
CA MET A 279 4.60 -4.06 20.61
C MET A 279 3.91 -3.91 19.24
N PHE A 280 3.01 -2.93 19.07
CA PHE A 280 2.41 -2.63 17.76
C PHE A 280 3.41 -2.08 16.75
N PHE A 281 4.53 -1.53 17.20
CA PHE A 281 5.67 -1.17 16.36
C PHE A 281 6.69 -2.31 16.29
N ALA A 282 7.14 -2.79 17.45
CA ALA A 282 8.32 -3.65 17.55
C ALA A 282 8.13 -5.01 16.88
N VAL A 283 6.95 -5.65 17.06
CA VAL A 283 6.70 -6.98 16.49
C VAL A 283 6.64 -6.96 14.97
N PRO A 284 5.79 -6.16 14.31
CA PRO A 284 5.74 -6.15 12.85
C PRO A 284 7.05 -5.59 12.24
N PHE A 285 7.66 -4.57 12.82
CA PHE A 285 8.91 -4.01 12.31
C PHE A 285 10.07 -5.00 12.39
N ALA A 286 10.26 -5.66 13.54
CA ALA A 286 11.33 -6.62 13.71
C ALA A 286 11.18 -7.84 12.79
N LEU A 287 9.95 -8.38 12.68
CA LEU A 287 9.69 -9.49 11.78
C LEU A 287 9.99 -9.12 10.32
N LEU A 288 9.47 -7.99 9.85
CA LEU A 288 9.69 -7.54 8.47
C LEU A 288 11.15 -7.16 8.21
N ALA A 289 11.87 -6.63 9.21
CA ALA A 289 13.30 -6.38 9.10
C ALA A 289 14.10 -7.69 8.95
N VAL A 290 13.73 -8.75 9.67
CA VAL A 290 14.37 -10.07 9.51
C VAL A 290 14.04 -10.66 8.14
N LEU A 291 12.77 -10.62 7.73
CA LEU A 291 12.33 -11.13 6.42
C LEU A 291 12.95 -10.36 5.25
N SER A 292 13.27 -9.06 5.45
CA SER A 292 13.93 -8.26 4.41
C SER A 292 15.29 -8.80 3.98
N GLY A 293 15.94 -9.63 4.80
CA GLY A 293 17.16 -10.33 4.42
C GLY A 293 17.02 -11.19 3.17
N GLY A 294 15.81 -11.67 2.86
CA GLY A 294 15.48 -12.38 1.61
C GLY A 294 15.34 -11.49 0.37
N GLY A 295 15.42 -10.17 0.51
CA GLY A 295 15.43 -9.21 -0.62
C GLY A 295 14.06 -8.78 -1.16
N THR A 296 12.94 -9.25 -0.58
CA THR A 296 11.59 -9.03 -1.12
C THR A 296 10.74 -8.01 -0.36
N SER A 297 11.21 -7.51 0.80
CA SER A 297 10.40 -6.60 1.63
C SER A 297 10.21 -5.22 1.00
N LEU A 298 8.96 -4.88 0.71
CA LEU A 298 8.61 -3.56 0.20
C LEU A 298 8.45 -2.53 1.33
N PRO A 299 8.83 -1.26 1.10
CA PRO A 299 8.86 -0.23 2.15
C PRO A 299 7.51 0.02 2.83
N HIS A 300 6.41 -0.10 2.11
CA HIS A 300 5.06 0.16 2.63
C HIS A 300 4.53 -0.93 3.58
N TRP A 301 5.13 -2.13 3.59
CA TRP A 301 4.68 -3.21 4.49
C TRP A 301 4.81 -2.87 5.98
N THR A 302 5.70 -1.95 6.32
CA THR A 302 5.90 -1.49 7.70
C THR A 302 5.07 -0.27 8.07
N ALA A 303 4.26 0.29 7.17
CA ALA A 303 3.46 1.49 7.44
C ALA A 303 2.61 1.38 8.72
N PRO A 304 1.90 0.25 8.99
CA PRO A 304 1.14 0.09 10.22
C PRO A 304 2.01 0.22 11.49
N ALA A 305 3.26 -0.29 11.45
CA ALA A 305 4.20 -0.19 12.56
C ALA A 305 4.63 1.26 12.78
N TRP A 306 5.06 1.95 11.72
CA TRP A 306 5.50 3.35 11.83
C TRP A 306 4.39 4.28 12.33
N VAL A 307 3.17 4.07 11.84
CA VAL A 307 2.01 4.87 12.29
C VAL A 307 1.63 4.53 13.74
N ALA A 308 1.83 3.27 14.19
CA ALA A 308 1.68 2.92 15.61
C ALA A 308 2.68 3.67 16.52
N LEU A 309 3.83 4.08 16.00
CA LEU A 309 4.83 4.86 16.72
C LEU A 309 4.50 6.37 16.78
N ALA A 310 3.72 6.87 15.83
CA ALA A 310 3.43 8.30 15.67
C ALA A 310 2.82 8.97 16.91
N PRO A 311 1.86 8.39 17.67
CA PRO A 311 1.35 9.00 18.89
C PRO A 311 2.44 9.28 19.93
N PHE A 312 3.40 8.37 20.05
CA PHE A 312 4.55 8.55 20.95
C PHE A 312 5.55 9.56 20.38
N ALA A 313 5.71 9.62 19.04
CA ALA A 313 6.55 10.65 18.41
C ALA A 313 6.05 12.05 18.75
N GLY A 314 4.72 12.27 18.74
CA GLY A 314 4.12 13.51 19.18
C GLY A 314 4.49 13.88 20.62
N VAL A 315 4.42 12.92 21.55
CA VAL A 315 4.83 13.12 22.94
C VAL A 315 6.30 13.48 23.07
N GLY A 316 7.17 12.73 22.38
CA GLY A 316 8.62 12.95 22.41
C GLY A 316 9.03 14.29 21.82
N LEU A 317 8.49 14.64 20.65
CA LEU A 317 8.77 15.90 19.95
C LEU A 317 8.28 17.12 20.76
N ALA A 318 7.04 17.09 21.27
CA ALA A 318 6.51 18.17 22.07
C ALA A 318 7.36 18.43 23.32
N ARG A 319 7.80 17.36 24.01
CA ARG A 319 8.66 17.50 25.18
C ARG A 319 10.05 18.03 24.80
N ALA A 320 10.67 17.49 23.76
CA ALA A 320 11.97 17.94 23.30
C ALA A 320 11.95 19.41 22.84
N TRP A 321 10.86 19.84 22.19
CA TRP A 321 10.65 21.24 21.81
C TRP A 321 10.62 22.15 23.04
N ASN A 322 9.86 21.77 24.06
CA ASN A 322 9.74 22.51 25.33
C ASN A 322 11.05 22.49 26.17
N GLN A 323 11.89 21.48 25.97
CA GLN A 323 13.23 21.40 26.57
C GLN A 323 14.32 22.19 25.80
N GLY A 324 13.94 22.98 24.82
CA GLY A 324 14.86 23.84 24.08
C GLY A 324 15.54 23.20 22.85
N ARG A 325 15.22 21.93 22.50
CA ARG A 325 15.79 21.26 21.30
C ARG A 325 15.14 21.71 19.99
N ARG A 326 14.71 22.98 19.93
CA ARG A 326 13.93 23.54 18.82
C ARG A 326 14.65 23.48 17.49
N TRP A 327 15.95 23.80 17.48
CA TRP A 327 16.76 23.78 16.26
C TRP A 327 16.90 22.37 15.66
N VAL A 328 17.13 21.35 16.50
CA VAL A 328 17.23 19.96 16.05
C VAL A 328 15.92 19.52 15.41
N ILE A 329 14.80 19.81 16.05
CA ILE A 329 13.47 19.41 15.53
C ILE A 329 13.13 20.20 14.27
N ALA A 330 13.37 21.53 14.24
CA ALA A 330 13.08 22.35 13.08
C ALA A 330 13.93 21.98 11.87
N SER A 331 15.25 21.81 12.04
CA SER A 331 16.15 21.40 10.94
C SER A 331 15.79 20.01 10.41
N THR A 332 15.45 19.06 11.29
CA THR A 332 14.97 17.73 10.90
C THR A 332 13.65 17.81 10.11
N ALA A 333 12.69 18.61 10.59
CA ALA A 333 11.41 18.80 9.90
C ALA A 333 11.59 19.44 8.52
N VAL A 334 12.46 20.46 8.41
CA VAL A 334 12.79 21.09 7.11
C VAL A 334 13.44 20.09 6.17
N ALA A 335 14.44 19.34 6.62
CA ALA A 335 15.10 18.33 5.79
C ALA A 335 14.10 17.26 5.31
N GLN A 336 13.20 16.81 6.18
CA GLN A 336 12.20 15.83 5.84
C GLN A 336 11.13 16.40 4.88
N ALA A 337 10.74 17.67 5.06
CA ALA A 337 9.84 18.37 4.15
C ALA A 337 10.45 18.51 2.75
N LEU A 338 11.75 18.83 2.65
CA LEU A 338 12.47 18.89 1.38
C LEU A 338 12.55 17.53 0.69
N LEU A 339 12.81 16.47 1.46
CA LEU A 339 12.81 15.10 0.94
C LEU A 339 11.42 14.70 0.43
N CYS A 340 10.37 15.03 1.19
CA CYS A 340 8.98 14.78 0.79
C CYS A 340 8.64 15.56 -0.50
N ALA A 341 8.96 16.85 -0.56
CA ALA A 341 8.74 17.66 -1.75
C ALA A 341 9.51 17.14 -2.97
N LEU A 342 10.75 16.68 -2.78
CA LEU A 342 11.55 16.05 -3.84
C LEU A 342 10.88 14.77 -4.34
N ALA A 343 10.48 13.86 -3.43
CA ALA A 343 9.85 12.60 -3.82
C ALA A 343 8.54 12.81 -4.59
N LEU A 344 7.66 13.70 -4.10
CA LEU A 344 6.40 14.04 -4.75
C LEU A 344 6.62 14.81 -6.06
N GLY A 345 7.63 15.67 -6.12
CA GLY A 345 8.03 16.36 -7.34
C GLY A 345 8.51 15.40 -8.42
N LEU A 346 9.31 14.38 -8.06
CA LEU A 346 9.76 13.35 -8.99
C LEU A 346 8.59 12.51 -9.52
N MET A 347 7.58 12.24 -8.72
CA MET A 347 6.34 11.59 -9.20
C MET A 347 5.66 12.41 -10.30
N LEU A 348 5.55 13.74 -10.13
CA LEU A 348 4.93 14.62 -11.13
C LEU A 348 5.75 14.76 -12.41
N THR A 349 7.06 14.82 -12.29
CA THR A 349 7.98 15.05 -13.41
C THR A 349 8.40 13.77 -14.14
N GLY A 350 7.97 12.58 -13.65
CA GLY A 350 8.39 11.31 -14.19
C GLY A 350 9.88 11.02 -13.92
N GLY A 351 10.39 11.51 -12.78
CA GLY A 351 11.78 11.28 -12.33
C GLY A 351 12.77 12.37 -12.74
N TYR A 352 12.38 13.31 -13.60
CA TYR A 352 13.28 14.40 -14.00
C TYR A 352 13.51 15.41 -12.84
N PRO A 353 14.74 15.96 -12.64
CA PRO A 353 15.95 15.79 -13.46
C PRO A 353 16.87 14.63 -13.02
N LEU A 354 16.51 13.86 -12.01
CA LEU A 354 17.42 12.84 -11.43
C LEU A 354 17.51 11.56 -12.26
N MET A 355 16.44 11.21 -12.97
CA MET A 355 16.37 10.03 -13.83
C MET A 355 16.53 10.45 -15.29
N THR A 356 17.56 9.95 -15.96
CA THR A 356 17.72 10.10 -17.41
C THR A 356 17.14 8.87 -18.08
N ASN A 357 16.20 9.08 -19.02
CA ASN A 357 15.63 7.97 -19.77
C ASN A 357 16.65 7.48 -20.79
N THR A 358 17.22 6.34 -20.54
CA THR A 358 17.86 5.54 -21.57
C THR A 358 16.76 4.75 -22.25
N THR A 359 16.37 5.12 -23.46
CA THR A 359 15.61 4.24 -24.36
C THR A 359 16.45 3.00 -24.58
N GLY A 360 16.10 1.92 -23.89
CA GLY A 360 16.84 0.66 -23.98
C GLY A 360 16.65 -0.01 -25.35
N GLN A 361 17.42 0.39 -26.32
CA GLN A 361 17.77 -0.44 -27.46
C GLN A 361 19.14 -1.06 -27.16
N GLY A 362 19.13 -2.22 -26.51
CA GLY A 362 20.38 -2.94 -26.28
C GLY A 362 20.25 -3.96 -25.14
N ASN A 363 20.91 -5.10 -25.30
CA ASN A 363 20.95 -6.27 -24.43
C ASN A 363 21.51 -6.06 -23.00
N GLY A 364 21.25 -4.94 -22.37
CA GLY A 364 21.61 -4.65 -20.99
C GLY A 364 20.40 -4.06 -20.29
N ALA A 365 20.03 -4.60 -19.14
CA ALA A 365 18.97 -4.07 -18.30
C ALA A 365 19.29 -2.60 -17.94
N ALA A 366 18.73 -1.65 -18.70
CA ALA A 366 18.76 -0.25 -18.30
C ALA A 366 17.99 -0.10 -16.99
N PRO A 367 18.47 0.71 -16.03
CA PRO A 367 17.72 0.94 -14.79
C PRO A 367 16.34 1.47 -15.15
N SER A 368 15.30 0.74 -14.80
CA SER A 368 13.91 1.15 -14.99
C SER A 368 13.66 2.43 -14.18
N ASN A 369 13.01 3.43 -14.81
CA ASN A 369 12.60 4.64 -14.11
C ASN A 369 11.30 4.37 -13.34
N PRO A 370 11.30 4.24 -11.99
CA PRO A 370 10.10 3.89 -11.24
C PRO A 370 9.01 4.98 -11.32
N PHE A 371 9.37 6.21 -11.64
CA PHE A 371 8.42 7.31 -11.78
C PHE A 371 7.71 7.32 -13.15
N ALA A 372 8.23 6.61 -14.14
CA ALA A 372 7.55 6.41 -15.43
C ALA A 372 6.26 5.60 -15.29
N ASP A 373 6.16 4.79 -14.23
CA ASP A 373 5.01 3.96 -13.91
C ASP A 373 3.69 4.72 -13.80
N LEU A 374 3.73 5.99 -13.45
CA LEU A 374 2.56 6.82 -13.18
C LEU A 374 2.04 7.58 -14.43
N HIS A 375 2.62 7.34 -15.62
CA HIS A 375 2.37 8.19 -16.78
C HIS A 375 2.06 7.42 -18.06
N GLY A 376 1.10 7.96 -18.86
CA GLY A 376 0.83 7.52 -20.22
C GLY A 376 -0.16 6.36 -20.37
N TRP A 377 -0.56 5.70 -19.29
CA TRP A 377 -1.37 4.48 -19.36
C TRP A 377 -2.80 4.70 -19.88
N ALA A 378 -3.43 5.84 -19.58
CA ALA A 378 -4.75 6.16 -20.11
C ALA A 378 -4.72 6.26 -21.65
N GLN A 379 -3.75 7.01 -22.18
CA GLN A 379 -3.55 7.15 -23.61
C GLN A 379 -3.18 5.80 -24.28
N ALA A 380 -2.35 5.00 -23.62
CA ALA A 380 -2.00 3.66 -24.11
C ALA A 380 -3.22 2.72 -24.15
N GLY A 381 -4.07 2.77 -23.12
CA GLY A 381 -5.31 2.01 -23.08
C GLY A 381 -6.31 2.42 -24.17
N ASP A 382 -6.47 3.74 -24.37
CA ASP A 382 -7.31 4.27 -25.44
C ASP A 382 -6.81 3.81 -26.82
N LEU A 383 -5.51 3.94 -27.06
CA LEU A 383 -4.89 3.50 -28.32
C LEU A 383 -4.99 1.99 -28.51
N ALA A 384 -4.84 1.21 -27.47
CA ALA A 384 -5.01 -0.25 -27.51
C ALA A 384 -6.41 -0.64 -27.99
N ARG A 385 -7.47 0.01 -27.47
CA ARG A 385 -8.85 -0.24 -27.91
C ARG A 385 -9.05 0.11 -29.39
N VAL A 386 -8.53 1.25 -29.83
CA VAL A 386 -8.63 1.70 -31.23
C VAL A 386 -7.93 0.74 -32.17
N LEU A 387 -6.67 0.38 -31.87
CA LEU A 387 -5.88 -0.52 -32.71
C LEU A 387 -6.45 -1.94 -32.73
N ALA A 388 -6.90 -2.46 -31.59
CA ALA A 388 -7.56 -3.75 -31.53
C ALA A 388 -8.81 -3.79 -32.42
N ALA A 389 -9.67 -2.78 -32.34
CA ALA A 389 -10.86 -2.67 -33.18
C ALA A 389 -10.52 -2.57 -34.70
N GLN A 390 -9.51 -1.78 -35.07
CA GLN A 390 -9.04 -1.64 -36.45
C GLN A 390 -8.49 -2.94 -37.06
N GLN A 391 -7.86 -3.78 -36.22
CA GLN A 391 -7.28 -5.05 -36.64
C GLN A 391 -8.21 -6.25 -36.43
N GLY A 392 -9.44 -6.03 -35.91
CA GLY A 392 -10.38 -7.12 -35.58
C GLY A 392 -9.91 -8.02 -34.45
N LEU A 393 -9.03 -7.51 -33.56
CA LEU A 393 -8.50 -8.23 -32.39
C LEU A 393 -9.42 -8.02 -31.18
N THR A 394 -9.64 -9.06 -30.41
CA THR A 394 -10.62 -9.07 -29.31
C THR A 394 -9.99 -9.09 -27.92
N SER A 395 -8.66 -9.14 -27.84
CA SER A 395 -7.90 -9.18 -26.60
C SER A 395 -6.61 -8.39 -26.68
N VAL A 396 -6.06 -8.08 -25.52
CA VAL A 396 -4.71 -7.56 -25.34
C VAL A 396 -3.85 -8.65 -24.71
N SER A 397 -2.59 -8.76 -25.10
CA SER A 397 -1.59 -9.58 -24.42
C SER A 397 -0.41 -8.75 -23.97
N VAL A 398 0.20 -9.17 -22.87
CA VAL A 398 1.39 -8.55 -22.27
C VAL A 398 2.29 -9.62 -21.65
N GLN A 399 3.55 -9.27 -21.43
CA GLN A 399 4.50 -10.25 -20.91
C GLN A 399 4.37 -10.52 -19.42
N ASN A 400 3.88 -9.58 -18.60
CA ASN A 400 3.76 -9.82 -17.17
C ASN A 400 2.55 -9.12 -16.52
N TRP A 401 2.25 -9.49 -15.27
CA TRP A 401 1.13 -8.99 -14.48
C TRP A 401 1.17 -7.48 -14.23
N THR A 402 2.37 -6.85 -14.20
CA THR A 402 2.47 -5.41 -13.93
C THR A 402 1.96 -4.58 -15.10
N LEU A 403 2.20 -5.03 -16.34
CA LEU A 403 1.60 -4.46 -17.55
C LEU A 403 0.11 -4.78 -17.62
N ALA A 404 -0.26 -6.04 -17.31
CA ALA A 404 -1.64 -6.49 -17.32
C ALA A 404 -2.51 -5.68 -16.36
N SER A 405 -2.03 -5.35 -15.18
CA SER A 405 -2.77 -4.56 -14.19
C SER A 405 -3.19 -3.20 -14.73
N ARG A 406 -2.28 -2.47 -15.35
CA ARG A 406 -2.56 -1.14 -15.91
C ARG A 406 -3.39 -1.21 -17.18
N LEU A 407 -3.05 -2.08 -18.12
CA LEU A 407 -3.83 -2.24 -19.35
C LEU A 407 -5.20 -2.86 -19.08
N GLY A 408 -5.30 -3.81 -18.15
CA GLY A 408 -6.57 -4.35 -17.69
C GLY A 408 -7.51 -3.28 -17.15
N TRP A 409 -6.98 -2.25 -16.49
CA TRP A 409 -7.78 -1.10 -16.07
C TRP A 409 -8.09 -0.13 -17.22
N TYR A 410 -7.07 0.30 -17.97
CA TYR A 410 -7.21 1.40 -18.94
C TYR A 410 -7.72 0.95 -20.31
N ALA A 411 -7.52 -0.31 -20.72
CA ALA A 411 -8.01 -0.82 -22.01
C ALA A 411 -9.36 -1.54 -21.93
N ARG A 412 -10.05 -1.49 -20.77
CA ARG A 412 -11.40 -2.08 -20.63
C ARG A 412 -12.32 -1.66 -21.78
N PRO A 413 -13.20 -2.54 -22.27
CA PRO A 413 -13.50 -3.87 -21.74
C PRO A 413 -12.66 -5.01 -22.33
N LEU A 414 -11.53 -4.76 -23.02
CA LEU A 414 -10.72 -5.81 -23.61
C LEU A 414 -10.13 -6.71 -22.53
N PRO A 415 -10.26 -8.04 -22.61
CA PRO A 415 -9.56 -8.97 -21.74
C PRO A 415 -8.05 -8.87 -21.98
N VAL A 416 -7.27 -9.03 -20.90
CA VAL A 416 -5.80 -8.96 -20.93
C VAL A 416 -5.24 -10.29 -20.49
N HIS A 417 -4.43 -10.93 -21.37
CA HIS A 417 -3.72 -12.18 -21.10
C HIS A 417 -2.26 -11.91 -20.78
N VAL A 418 -1.74 -12.57 -19.75
CA VAL A 418 -0.32 -12.57 -19.38
C VAL A 418 0.36 -13.75 -20.09
N LEU A 419 1.48 -13.49 -20.77
CA LEU A 419 2.19 -14.51 -21.57
C LEU A 419 3.31 -15.21 -20.79
N GLU A 420 3.66 -14.74 -19.60
CA GLU A 420 4.76 -15.25 -18.77
C GLU A 420 4.35 -16.51 -18.02
N ASP A 421 5.29 -17.45 -17.86
CA ASP A 421 5.15 -18.69 -17.06
C ASP A 421 5.15 -18.39 -15.55
N ARG A 422 4.22 -17.59 -15.10
CA ARG A 422 3.97 -17.33 -13.70
C ARG A 422 2.47 -17.30 -13.47
N PHE A 423 1.97 -18.21 -12.65
CA PHE A 423 0.58 -18.13 -12.24
C PHE A 423 0.32 -16.86 -11.42
N ASP A 424 -0.69 -16.10 -11.81
CA ASP A 424 -1.10 -14.86 -11.15
C ASP A 424 -2.62 -14.65 -11.19
N GLN A 425 -3.10 -13.47 -10.81
CA GLN A 425 -4.53 -13.19 -10.78
C GLN A 425 -5.18 -13.17 -12.18
N PHE A 426 -4.41 -12.89 -13.23
CA PHE A 426 -4.95 -12.84 -14.60
C PHE A 426 -5.26 -14.23 -15.15
N ASP A 427 -4.57 -15.27 -14.69
CA ASP A 427 -4.93 -16.66 -15.00
C ASP A 427 -6.33 -17.01 -14.48
N LEU A 428 -6.72 -16.44 -13.34
CA LEU A 428 -8.06 -16.62 -12.77
C LEU A 428 -9.13 -15.77 -13.48
N TRP A 429 -8.76 -14.59 -14.05
CA TRP A 429 -9.72 -13.70 -14.70
C TRP A 429 -9.90 -13.96 -16.19
N ALA A 430 -8.81 -14.00 -16.95
CA ALA A 430 -8.81 -14.14 -18.41
C ALA A 430 -8.37 -15.51 -18.87
N GLY A 431 -7.61 -16.23 -18.03
CA GLY A 431 -6.96 -17.48 -18.39
C GLY A 431 -5.83 -17.29 -19.40
N ASP A 432 -5.22 -18.41 -19.78
CA ASP A 432 -4.18 -18.45 -20.81
C ASP A 432 -4.71 -18.02 -22.17
N LEU A 433 -3.83 -17.38 -22.97
CA LEU A 433 -4.15 -17.10 -24.35
C LEU A 433 -4.20 -18.43 -25.13
N PRO A 434 -5.32 -18.77 -25.80
CA PRO A 434 -5.45 -20.05 -26.50
C PRO A 434 -4.42 -20.21 -27.65
N ALA A 435 -3.94 -21.44 -27.85
CA ALA A 435 -3.08 -21.74 -28.99
C ALA A 435 -3.74 -21.37 -30.35
N GLY A 436 -2.98 -20.76 -31.24
CA GLY A 436 -3.46 -20.21 -32.50
C GLY A 436 -4.14 -18.86 -32.43
N ALA A 437 -4.35 -18.31 -31.22
CA ALA A 437 -5.01 -17.02 -31.05
C ALA A 437 -4.23 -15.86 -31.65
N SER A 438 -5.00 -14.80 -31.98
CA SER A 438 -4.49 -13.49 -32.41
C SER A 438 -4.86 -12.44 -31.37
N THR A 439 -3.95 -11.51 -31.06
CA THR A 439 -4.13 -10.52 -30.00
C THR A 439 -3.33 -9.26 -30.28
N LEU A 440 -3.69 -8.15 -29.65
CA LEU A 440 -2.87 -6.94 -29.61
C LEU A 440 -1.81 -7.09 -28.50
N LEU A 441 -0.57 -7.31 -28.87
CA LEU A 441 0.54 -7.29 -27.90
C LEU A 441 0.94 -5.84 -27.62
N VAL A 442 0.99 -5.49 -26.33
CA VAL A 442 1.46 -4.18 -25.88
C VAL A 442 2.73 -4.34 -25.05
N ASP A 443 3.78 -3.67 -25.50
CA ASP A 443 5.08 -3.64 -24.86
C ASP A 443 5.41 -2.25 -24.34
N TRP A 444 6.23 -2.16 -23.29
CA TRP A 444 6.60 -0.90 -22.61
C TRP A 444 8.11 -0.80 -22.42
N SER A 445 8.70 0.30 -22.83
CA SER A 445 10.15 0.53 -22.90
C SER A 445 10.89 0.44 -21.58
N GLN A 446 10.19 0.47 -20.43
CA GLN A 446 10.81 0.35 -19.11
C GLN A 446 11.00 -1.11 -18.66
N LEU A 447 10.54 -2.06 -19.46
CA LEU A 447 10.76 -3.50 -19.25
C LEU A 447 11.57 -4.07 -20.41
N GLY A 448 12.55 -4.91 -20.08
CA GLY A 448 13.52 -5.44 -21.06
C GLY A 448 13.00 -6.64 -21.87
N TYR A 449 11.69 -6.72 -22.15
CA TYR A 449 11.14 -7.81 -22.97
C TYR A 449 11.38 -7.61 -24.46
N THR A 450 11.53 -8.71 -25.17
CA THR A 450 11.48 -8.77 -26.63
C THR A 450 10.12 -9.27 -27.09
N VAL A 451 9.73 -8.93 -28.31
CA VAL A 451 8.50 -9.48 -28.92
C VAL A 451 8.62 -11.01 -29.00
N PRO A 452 7.67 -11.76 -28.39
CA PRO A 452 7.74 -13.21 -28.35
C PRO A 452 7.41 -13.81 -29.71
N LEU A 453 8.37 -14.49 -30.31
CA LEU A 453 8.21 -15.22 -31.59
C LEU A 453 8.69 -16.67 -31.45
N GLY A 454 8.15 -17.56 -32.24
CA GLY A 454 8.56 -18.98 -32.31
C GLY A 454 7.90 -19.85 -31.23
N GLU A 455 8.64 -20.79 -30.67
CA GLU A 455 8.14 -21.87 -29.79
C GLU A 455 7.39 -21.36 -28.57
N HIS A 456 7.88 -20.28 -27.93
CA HIS A 456 7.25 -19.61 -26.78
C HIS A 456 6.68 -18.26 -27.19
N GLY A 457 6.07 -18.16 -28.37
CA GLY A 457 5.61 -16.88 -28.90
C GLY A 457 4.59 -17.04 -30.02
N PHE A 458 4.49 -16.00 -30.81
CA PHE A 458 3.62 -15.93 -31.97
C PHE A 458 4.32 -16.39 -33.26
N THR A 459 3.53 -16.80 -34.23
CA THR A 459 4.04 -17.07 -35.57
C THR A 459 4.51 -15.78 -36.24
N ASP A 460 3.75 -14.69 -36.08
CA ASP A 460 4.05 -13.39 -36.66
C ASP A 460 3.54 -12.26 -35.73
N CYS A 461 4.31 -11.16 -35.66
CA CYS A 461 3.93 -9.93 -34.96
C CYS A 461 4.34 -8.72 -35.80
N LYS A 462 3.37 -7.93 -36.21
CA LYS A 462 3.57 -6.70 -36.97
C LYS A 462 3.43 -5.47 -36.06
N LEU A 463 4.46 -4.62 -36.00
CA LEU A 463 4.36 -3.32 -35.32
C LEU A 463 3.31 -2.44 -36.03
N LEU A 464 2.29 -2.01 -35.29
CA LEU A 464 1.25 -1.11 -35.77
C LEU A 464 1.61 0.34 -35.45
N GLN A 465 2.01 0.61 -34.21
CA GLN A 465 2.29 1.96 -33.74
C GLN A 465 3.25 1.93 -32.55
N ALA A 466 4.05 3.00 -32.42
CA ALA A 466 4.77 3.36 -31.21
C ALA A 466 4.24 4.71 -30.70
N GLN A 467 4.16 4.85 -29.38
CA GLN A 467 3.67 6.05 -28.73
C GLN A 467 4.62 6.46 -27.59
N ASP A 468 5.22 7.63 -27.72
CA ASP A 468 6.08 8.21 -26.68
C ASP A 468 5.26 8.93 -25.62
N VAL A 469 5.65 8.72 -24.37
CA VAL A 469 5.16 9.46 -23.21
C VAL A 469 6.18 10.52 -22.86
N GLN A 470 5.80 11.80 -22.99
CA GLN A 470 6.68 12.92 -22.71
C GLN A 470 6.40 13.54 -21.34
N ARG A 471 7.48 13.86 -20.60
CA ARG A 471 7.45 14.66 -19.37
C ARG A 471 8.58 15.71 -19.42
N MET A 472 8.27 16.93 -19.03
CA MET A 472 9.22 18.05 -19.05
C MET A 472 9.97 18.20 -20.38
N GLY A 473 9.27 17.97 -21.53
CA GLY A 473 9.83 18.03 -22.87
C GLY A 473 10.78 16.89 -23.26
N ARG A 474 10.82 15.79 -22.48
CA ARG A 474 11.64 14.60 -22.76
C ARG A 474 10.78 13.35 -22.79
N VAL A 475 11.22 12.37 -23.57
CA VAL A 475 10.59 11.04 -23.61
C VAL A 475 10.85 10.35 -22.27
N ASN A 476 9.78 10.04 -21.55
CA ASN A 476 9.81 9.35 -20.25
C ASN A 476 9.74 7.83 -20.40
N SER A 477 8.90 7.38 -21.32
CA SER A 477 8.74 5.98 -21.71
C SER A 477 8.08 5.90 -23.07
N SER A 478 8.02 4.71 -23.66
CA SER A 478 7.36 4.48 -24.94
C SER A 478 6.56 3.19 -24.88
N PHE A 479 5.37 3.19 -25.49
CA PHE A 479 4.57 2.00 -25.73
C PHE A 479 4.71 1.56 -27.17
N ARG A 480 4.74 0.25 -27.41
CA ARG A 480 4.76 -0.36 -28.74
C ARG A 480 3.60 -1.32 -28.86
N PHE A 481 2.83 -1.23 -29.93
CA PHE A 481 1.61 -1.99 -30.17
C PHE A 481 1.83 -2.86 -31.40
N TYR A 482 1.63 -4.17 -31.24
CA TYR A 482 1.82 -5.15 -32.30
C TYR A 482 0.53 -5.95 -32.54
N ALA A 483 0.14 -6.14 -33.80
CA ALA A 483 -0.81 -7.19 -34.15
C ALA A 483 -0.04 -8.50 -34.22
N CYS A 484 -0.33 -9.45 -33.33
CA CYS A 484 0.32 -10.74 -33.26
C CYS A 484 -0.67 -11.86 -33.58
N HIS A 485 -0.21 -12.87 -34.33
CA HIS A 485 -1.02 -13.97 -34.81
C HIS A 485 -0.36 -15.32 -34.53
N GLY A 486 -1.20 -16.35 -34.32
CA GLY A 486 -0.74 -17.71 -34.17
C GLY A 486 0.07 -17.96 -32.90
N TRP A 487 -0.50 -17.64 -31.75
CA TRP A 487 0.10 -17.97 -30.45
C TRP A 487 0.41 -19.45 -30.30
N SER A 488 1.61 -19.80 -29.83
CA SER A 488 2.05 -21.20 -29.70
C SER A 488 1.29 -22.02 -28.66
N GLY A 489 0.66 -21.34 -27.67
CA GLY A 489 0.09 -21.99 -26.50
C GLY A 489 1.13 -22.31 -25.41
N GLN A 490 2.38 -21.93 -25.62
CA GLN A 490 3.47 -22.17 -24.65
C GLN A 490 3.86 -20.85 -23.98
N PRO A 491 3.74 -20.73 -22.64
CA PRO A 491 4.07 -19.50 -21.94
C PRO A 491 5.55 -19.14 -22.07
N GLN A 492 5.83 -17.84 -21.98
CA GLN A 492 7.19 -17.33 -22.00
C GLN A 492 7.90 -17.59 -20.67
N PRO A 493 9.18 -17.99 -20.71
CA PRO A 493 9.99 -18.03 -19.51
C PRO A 493 10.03 -16.64 -18.86
N ARG A 494 9.94 -16.62 -17.52
CA ARG A 494 10.03 -15.38 -16.75
C ARG A 494 11.39 -14.69 -16.95
N LEU A 495 11.39 -13.37 -17.10
CA LEU A 495 12.63 -12.60 -17.14
C LEU A 495 13.41 -12.75 -15.82
N ALA A 496 14.72 -13.04 -15.95
CA ALA A 496 15.59 -13.09 -14.78
C ALA A 496 15.61 -11.74 -14.07
N GLY A 497 15.26 -11.71 -12.79
CA GLY A 497 15.21 -10.51 -11.97
C GLY A 497 13.89 -9.74 -11.99
N ALA A 498 12.87 -10.16 -12.72
CA ALA A 498 11.51 -9.66 -12.57
C ALA A 498 10.87 -10.31 -11.33
N SER A 499 10.63 -9.55 -10.28
CA SER A 499 10.03 -10.02 -9.01
C SER A 499 8.52 -9.82 -8.99
#